data_f4eed467db432225f4b9def1f9ddefe5
#
_entry.id   f4eed467db432225f4b9def1f9ddefe5
#
_cell.length_a   1.000
_cell.length_b   1.000
_cell.length_c   1.000
_cell.angle_alpha   90.00
_cell.angle_beta   90.00
_cell.angle_gamma   90.00
#
_symmetry.space_group_name_H-M   'P 1'
#
loop_
_entity.id
_entity.type
_entity.pdbx_description
1 polymer ?
#
loop_
_entity_poly.entity_id
_entity_poly.type
_entity_poly.pdbx_seq_one_letter_code
_entity_poly.pdbx_strand_id
1 'polypeptide(L)'
;MNKRVKKKRDFITSFKDCLNGLSFVVVNEDNFKREIILGILALLFCVILKVSKIEFIIVLIMITLVLVSEIINTAIERAVDLCTLEYKELARISKDVSAGAVLIMCFFASVVGIIIFIPRIINLLGGR
;
A
#
# COMPACT_ATOMS: atom_id res chain seq x y z
N MET A 1 3.20 28.34 -29.37
CA MET A 1 2.72 26.97 -29.11
C MET A 1 3.93 26.05 -29.10
N ASN A 2 4.48 25.74 -27.90
CA ASN A 2 5.74 25.05 -27.75
C ASN A 2 5.51 23.53 -27.89
N LYS A 3 5.85 22.93 -29.03
CA LYS A 3 5.79 21.48 -29.25
C LYS A 3 6.82 20.83 -28.33
N ARG A 4 6.39 20.32 -27.16
CA ARG A 4 7.21 19.40 -26.36
C ARG A 4 7.49 18.17 -27.22
N VAL A 5 8.73 18.09 -27.75
CA VAL A 5 9.24 16.87 -28.37
C VAL A 5 9.20 15.77 -27.31
N LYS A 6 8.24 14.85 -27.42
CA LYS A 6 8.20 13.63 -26.58
C LYS A 6 9.44 12.81 -26.95
N LYS A 7 10.55 13.00 -26.22
CA LYS A 7 11.69 12.10 -26.29
C LYS A 7 11.20 10.70 -25.97
N LYS A 8 11.33 9.77 -26.90
CA LYS A 8 10.99 8.35 -26.68
C LYS A 8 11.83 7.89 -25.48
N ARG A 9 11.21 7.67 -24.32
CA ARG A 9 11.93 7.19 -23.12
C ARG A 9 12.32 5.75 -23.37
N ASP A 10 13.56 5.43 -23.11
CA ASP A 10 14.07 4.06 -23.11
C ASP A 10 13.47 3.29 -21.94
N PHE A 11 13.24 1.99 -22.09
CA PHE A 11 12.66 1.11 -21.06
C PHE A 11 13.47 1.16 -19.76
N ILE A 12 14.81 1.14 -19.87
CA ILE A 12 15.71 1.19 -18.70
C ILE A 12 15.53 2.50 -17.93
N THR A 13 15.41 3.62 -18.62
CA THR A 13 15.16 4.93 -17.99
C THR A 13 13.81 4.95 -17.29
N SER A 14 12.77 4.44 -17.94
CA SER A 14 11.43 4.36 -17.34
C SER A 14 11.40 3.47 -16.09
N PHE A 15 12.12 2.35 -16.12
CA PHE A 15 12.24 1.45 -14.97
C PHE A 15 12.97 2.13 -13.80
N LYS A 16 14.07 2.86 -14.07
CA LYS A 16 14.76 3.66 -13.04
C LYS A 16 13.86 4.74 -12.45
N ASP A 17 13.06 5.42 -13.27
CA ASP A 17 12.11 6.44 -12.80
C ASP A 17 11.06 5.81 -11.85
N CYS A 18 10.56 4.60 -12.17
CA CYS A 18 9.65 3.87 -11.27
C CYS A 18 10.32 3.53 -9.93
N LEU A 19 11.55 3.03 -9.94
CA LEU A 19 12.29 2.73 -8.71
C LEU A 19 12.56 3.99 -7.87
N ASN A 20 12.88 5.12 -8.50
CA ASN A 20 13.05 6.39 -7.82
C ASN A 20 11.73 6.85 -7.15
N GLY A 21 10.59 6.68 -7.84
CA GLY A 21 9.28 6.97 -7.27
C GLY A 21 8.96 6.11 -6.05
N LEU A 22 9.20 4.79 -6.13
CA LEU A 22 9.03 3.89 -4.99
C LEU A 22 9.97 4.24 -3.83
N SER A 23 11.23 4.54 -4.12
CA SER A 23 12.20 4.98 -3.11
C SER A 23 11.74 6.26 -2.40
N PHE A 24 11.14 7.20 -3.15
CA PHE A 24 10.58 8.42 -2.58
C PHE A 24 9.51 8.11 -1.55
N VAL A 25 8.56 7.22 -1.84
CA VAL A 25 7.48 6.82 -0.92
C VAL A 25 8.07 6.14 0.32
N VAL A 26 8.98 5.17 0.14
CA VAL A 26 9.64 4.47 1.25
C VAL A 26 10.35 5.43 2.21
N VAL A 27 11.01 6.46 1.69
CA VAL A 27 11.78 7.40 2.53
C VAL A 27 10.89 8.42 3.22
N ASN A 28 9.86 8.93 2.52
CA ASN A 28 9.13 10.11 2.96
C ASN A 28 7.77 9.82 3.62
N GLU A 29 7.18 8.62 3.41
CA GLU A 29 5.85 8.31 3.92
C GLU A 29 5.93 7.33 5.11
N ASP A 30 5.61 7.82 6.30
CA ASP A 30 5.68 7.01 7.52
C ASP A 30 4.58 5.94 7.58
N ASN A 31 3.41 6.19 6.98
CA ASN A 31 2.34 5.19 6.87
C ASN A 31 2.81 4.00 6.03
N PHE A 32 3.43 4.26 4.89
CA PHE A 32 3.97 3.21 4.03
C PHE A 32 5.00 2.32 4.75
N LYS A 33 5.88 2.92 5.57
CA LYS A 33 6.84 2.16 6.40
C LYS A 33 6.13 1.25 7.41
N ARG A 34 5.08 1.77 8.08
CA ARG A 34 4.27 0.99 9.02
C ARG A 34 3.56 -0.17 8.32
N GLU A 35 3.02 0.06 7.14
CA GLU A 35 2.34 -0.96 6.34
C GLU A 35 3.30 -2.05 5.87
N ILE A 36 4.54 -1.70 5.47
CA ILE A 36 5.58 -2.68 5.16
C ILE A 36 5.87 -3.57 6.39
N ILE A 37 6.06 -2.96 7.56
CA ILE A 37 6.34 -3.70 8.80
C ILE A 37 5.19 -4.66 9.12
N LEU A 38 3.94 -4.17 9.07
CA LEU A 38 2.75 -5.01 9.31
C LEU A 38 2.63 -6.13 8.27
N GLY A 39 2.93 -5.85 7.00
CA GLY A 39 2.97 -6.85 5.95
C GLY A 39 4.00 -7.94 6.21
N ILE A 40 5.22 -7.58 6.62
CA ILE A 40 6.26 -8.54 6.99
C ILE A 40 5.82 -9.39 8.17
N LEU A 41 5.23 -8.78 9.21
CA LEU A 41 4.68 -9.51 10.35
C LEU A 41 3.58 -10.50 9.93
N ALA A 42 2.67 -10.09 9.05
CA ALA A 42 1.62 -10.97 8.53
C ALA A 42 2.21 -12.17 7.76
N LEU A 43 3.26 -11.96 6.95
CA LEU A 43 3.97 -13.06 6.27
C LEU A 43 4.68 -14.00 7.26
N LEU A 44 5.28 -13.48 8.33
CA LEU A 44 5.85 -14.29 9.40
C LEU A 44 4.78 -15.14 10.10
N PHE A 45 3.60 -14.56 10.39
CA PHE A 45 2.46 -15.32 10.93
C PHE A 45 2.00 -16.42 9.97
N CYS A 46 1.99 -16.20 8.67
CA CYS A 46 1.68 -17.23 7.68
C CYS A 46 2.61 -18.44 7.81
N VAL A 47 3.91 -18.20 8.00
CA VAL A 47 4.91 -19.27 8.15
C VAL A 47 4.74 -19.99 9.49
N ILE A 48 4.64 -19.24 10.60
CA ILE A 48 4.52 -19.80 11.96
C ILE A 48 3.24 -20.65 12.10
N LEU A 49 2.12 -20.15 11.60
CA LEU A 49 0.82 -20.80 11.70
C LEU A 49 0.58 -21.84 10.58
N LYS A 50 1.56 -22.05 9.70
CA LYS A 50 1.51 -23.03 8.60
C LYS A 50 0.22 -22.89 7.79
N VAL A 51 -0.11 -21.68 7.35
CA VAL A 51 -1.29 -21.41 6.53
C VAL A 51 -1.22 -22.18 5.20
N SER A 52 -2.36 -22.50 4.60
CA SER A 52 -2.41 -23.13 3.28
C SER A 52 -1.85 -22.21 2.19
N LYS A 53 -1.46 -22.78 1.05
CA LYS A 53 -0.96 -21.99 -0.10
C LYS A 53 -1.97 -20.96 -0.58
N ILE A 54 -3.26 -21.29 -0.57
CA ILE A 54 -4.34 -20.38 -0.99
C ILE A 54 -4.44 -19.20 -0.01
N GLU A 55 -4.46 -19.48 1.30
CA GLU A 55 -4.49 -18.43 2.33
C GLU A 55 -3.25 -17.53 2.26
N PHE A 56 -2.07 -18.10 2.02
CA PHE A 56 -0.84 -17.32 1.82
C PHE A 56 -0.96 -16.36 0.63
N ILE A 57 -1.48 -16.83 -0.51
CA ILE A 57 -1.72 -16.00 -1.69
C ILE A 57 -2.71 -14.87 -1.37
N ILE A 58 -3.80 -15.17 -0.66
CA ILE A 58 -4.79 -14.16 -0.26
C ILE A 58 -4.14 -13.08 0.63
N VAL A 59 -3.35 -13.46 1.64
CA VAL A 59 -2.63 -12.52 2.50
C VAL A 59 -1.67 -11.66 1.67
N LEU A 60 -0.92 -12.25 0.75
CA LEU A 60 0.00 -11.54 -0.12
C LEU A 60 -0.72 -10.52 -1.02
N ILE A 61 -1.88 -10.89 -1.57
CA ILE A 61 -2.72 -9.98 -2.36
C ILE A 61 -3.18 -8.81 -1.48
N MET A 62 -3.65 -9.06 -0.26
CA MET A 62 -4.12 -8.00 0.64
C MET A 62 -2.99 -7.03 1.01
N ILE A 63 -1.79 -7.53 1.34
CA ILE A 63 -0.62 -6.69 1.59
C ILE A 63 -0.31 -5.82 0.36
N THR A 64 -0.29 -6.41 -0.83
CA THR A 64 -0.01 -5.70 -2.07
C THR A 64 -1.04 -4.59 -2.33
N LEU A 65 -2.33 -4.87 -2.13
CA LEU A 65 -3.41 -3.88 -2.32
C LEU A 65 -3.29 -2.70 -1.35
N VAL A 66 -2.96 -2.95 -0.08
CA VAL A 66 -2.72 -1.89 0.91
C VAL A 66 -1.54 -1.01 0.47
N LEU A 67 -0.38 -1.61 0.16
CA LEU A 67 0.81 -0.86 -0.27
C LEU A 67 0.58 -0.07 -1.56
N VAL A 68 -0.12 -0.65 -2.54
CA VAL A 68 -0.45 0.05 -3.80
C VAL A 68 -1.41 1.20 -3.55
N SER A 69 -2.41 1.04 -2.66
CA SER A 69 -3.32 2.13 -2.33
C SER A 69 -2.61 3.30 -1.66
N GLU A 70 -1.60 3.05 -0.80
CA GLU A 70 -0.80 4.11 -0.17
C GLU A 70 0.09 4.84 -1.19
N ILE A 71 0.69 4.12 -2.13
CA ILE A 71 1.45 4.75 -3.23
C ILE A 71 0.56 5.67 -4.06
N ILE A 72 -0.66 5.25 -4.37
CA ILE A 72 -1.63 6.06 -5.12
C ILE A 72 -2.06 7.27 -4.28
N ASN A 73 -2.34 7.08 -3.00
CA ASN A 73 -2.66 8.17 -2.06
C ASN A 73 -1.56 9.23 -2.06
N THR A 74 -0.31 8.82 -1.87
CA THR A 74 0.86 9.71 -1.91
C THR A 74 0.93 10.49 -3.23
N ALA A 75 0.71 9.82 -4.36
CA ALA A 75 0.73 10.48 -5.67
C ALA A 75 -0.37 11.53 -5.81
N ILE A 76 -1.59 11.26 -5.29
CA ILE A 76 -2.71 12.20 -5.28
C ILE A 76 -2.38 13.39 -4.39
N GLU A 77 -1.87 13.17 -3.18
CA GLU A 77 -1.49 14.26 -2.27
C GLU A 77 -0.46 15.19 -2.90
N ARG A 78 0.60 14.63 -3.51
CA ARG A 78 1.61 15.43 -4.21
C ARG A 78 1.04 16.19 -5.42
N ALA A 79 0.11 15.58 -6.16
CA ALA A 79 -0.57 16.26 -7.27
C ALA A 79 -1.43 17.43 -6.78
N VAL A 80 -2.14 17.28 -5.67
CA VAL A 80 -2.92 18.35 -5.05
C VAL A 80 -2.02 19.47 -4.55
N ASP A 81 -0.89 19.14 -3.89
CA ASP A 81 0.07 20.14 -3.41
C ASP A 81 0.76 20.92 -4.54
N LEU A 82 0.91 20.31 -5.71
CA LEU A 82 1.37 21.02 -6.91
C LEU A 82 0.33 22.04 -7.43
N CYS A 83 -0.95 21.80 -7.18
CA CYS A 83 -2.01 22.71 -7.63
C CYS A 83 -2.17 23.90 -6.69
N THR A 84 -2.03 23.68 -5.38
CA THR A 84 -2.17 24.76 -4.38
C THR A 84 -1.53 24.35 -3.05
N LEU A 85 -0.82 25.30 -2.44
CA LEU A 85 -0.34 25.22 -1.05
C LEU A 85 -1.26 25.98 -0.09
N GLU A 86 -2.22 26.74 -0.61
CA GLU A 86 -3.23 27.43 0.19
C GLU A 86 -4.34 26.46 0.60
N TYR A 87 -4.94 26.69 1.76
CA TYR A 87 -6.12 25.95 2.18
C TYR A 87 -7.26 26.17 1.19
N LYS A 88 -7.67 25.09 0.55
CA LYS A 88 -8.88 25.04 -0.31
C LYS A 88 -9.67 23.79 0.04
N GLU A 89 -10.97 23.96 0.25
CA GLU A 89 -11.86 22.87 0.65
C GLU A 89 -11.82 21.68 -0.31
N LEU A 90 -11.79 21.93 -1.62
CA LEU A 90 -11.68 20.86 -2.62
C LEU A 90 -10.34 20.11 -2.56
N ALA A 91 -9.25 20.82 -2.25
CA ALA A 91 -7.93 20.19 -2.08
C ALA A 91 -7.93 19.26 -0.86
N ARG A 92 -8.51 19.73 0.26
CA ARG A 92 -8.70 18.91 1.47
C ARG A 92 -9.54 17.67 1.18
N ILE A 93 -10.72 17.84 0.57
CA ILE A 93 -11.61 16.74 0.23
C ILE A 93 -10.91 15.72 -0.66
N SER A 94 -10.13 16.14 -1.66
CA SER A 94 -9.40 15.24 -2.55
C SER A 94 -8.39 14.37 -1.79
N LYS A 95 -7.67 14.95 -0.84
CA LYS A 95 -6.74 14.23 0.04
C LYS A 95 -7.49 13.27 0.97
N ASP A 96 -8.56 13.73 1.62
CA ASP A 96 -9.38 12.91 2.53
C ASP A 96 -9.98 11.69 1.81
N VAL A 97 -10.46 11.86 0.58
CA VAL A 97 -11.01 10.76 -0.25
C VAL A 97 -9.92 9.75 -0.61
N SER A 98 -8.73 10.19 -0.98
CA SER A 98 -7.63 9.27 -1.30
C SER A 98 -7.15 8.50 -0.06
N ALA A 99 -7.04 9.14 1.09
CA ALA A 99 -6.73 8.49 2.36
C ALA A 99 -7.84 7.52 2.80
N GLY A 100 -9.11 7.85 2.51
CA GLY A 100 -10.25 6.97 2.75
C GLY A 100 -10.17 5.65 1.97
N ALA A 101 -9.61 5.66 0.76
CA ALA A 101 -9.38 4.43 -0.01
C ALA A 101 -8.36 3.51 0.69
N VAL A 102 -7.28 4.07 1.23
CA VAL A 102 -6.29 3.32 2.03
C VAL A 102 -6.95 2.71 3.26
N LEU A 103 -7.75 3.50 4.00
CA LEU A 103 -8.46 3.04 5.17
C LEU A 103 -9.36 1.83 4.87
N ILE A 104 -10.09 1.85 3.75
CA ILE A 104 -10.93 0.72 3.30
C ILE A 104 -10.06 -0.51 3.04
N MET A 105 -8.92 -0.39 2.36
CA MET A 105 -8.02 -1.51 2.10
C MET A 105 -7.46 -2.10 3.40
N CYS A 106 -7.02 -1.26 4.34
CA CYS A 106 -6.54 -1.70 5.66
C CYS A 106 -7.62 -2.42 6.45
N PHE A 107 -8.87 -1.93 6.41
CA PHE A 107 -10.00 -2.59 7.06
C PHE A 107 -10.22 -4.01 6.51
N PHE A 108 -10.31 -4.17 5.19
CA PHE A 108 -10.50 -5.49 4.58
C PHE A 108 -9.30 -6.41 4.79
N ALA A 109 -8.08 -5.89 4.74
CA ALA A 109 -6.88 -6.66 5.06
C ALA A 109 -6.92 -7.20 6.51
N SER A 110 -7.38 -6.37 7.45
CA SER A 110 -7.56 -6.77 8.85
C SER A 110 -8.62 -7.86 9.01
N VAL A 111 -9.76 -7.73 8.33
CA VAL A 111 -10.83 -8.74 8.33
C VAL A 111 -10.32 -10.08 7.80
N VAL A 112 -9.61 -10.06 6.67
CA VAL A 112 -9.01 -11.28 6.08
C VAL A 112 -7.99 -11.90 7.05
N GLY A 113 -7.15 -11.09 7.67
CA GLY A 113 -6.18 -11.55 8.67
C GLY A 113 -6.87 -12.21 9.87
N ILE A 114 -7.93 -11.63 10.39
CA ILE A 114 -8.74 -12.21 11.49
C ILE A 114 -9.30 -13.58 11.08
N ILE A 115 -9.91 -13.68 9.91
CA ILE A 115 -10.52 -14.93 9.41
C ILE A 115 -9.48 -16.04 9.26
N ILE A 116 -8.26 -15.71 8.78
CA ILE A 116 -7.21 -16.70 8.52
C ILE A 116 -6.45 -17.05 9.80
N PHE A 117 -6.06 -16.07 10.60
CA PHE A 117 -5.13 -16.29 11.71
C PHE A 117 -5.82 -16.73 13.01
N ILE A 118 -6.99 -16.17 13.34
CA ILE A 118 -7.65 -16.45 14.63
C ILE A 118 -7.95 -17.95 14.83
N PRO A 119 -8.57 -18.68 13.89
CA PRO A 119 -8.83 -20.11 14.07
C PRO A 119 -7.55 -20.92 14.29
N ARG A 120 -6.45 -20.55 13.61
CA ARG A 120 -5.17 -21.24 13.73
C ARG A 120 -4.49 -20.99 15.06
N ILE A 121 -4.57 -19.74 15.57
CA ILE A 121 -4.05 -19.38 16.88
C ILE A 121 -4.81 -20.16 17.97
N ILE A 122 -6.15 -20.23 17.89
CA ILE A 122 -6.96 -20.99 18.83
C ILE A 122 -6.57 -22.47 18.83
N ASN A 123 -6.42 -23.07 17.65
CA ASN A 123 -6.00 -24.47 17.53
C ASN A 123 -4.60 -24.71 18.10
N LEU A 124 -3.67 -23.78 17.89
CA LEU A 124 -2.30 -23.87 18.43
C LEU A 124 -2.31 -23.81 19.97
N LEU A 125 -3.09 -22.91 20.56
CA LEU A 125 -3.20 -22.74 22.01
C LEU A 125 -4.06 -23.84 22.69
N GLY A 126 -5.04 -24.37 21.96
CA GLY A 126 -5.93 -25.42 22.46
C GLY A 126 -5.31 -26.83 22.42
N GLY A 127 -4.07 -27.01 21.98
CA GLY A 127 -3.33 -28.27 22.05
C GLY A 127 -3.88 -29.40 21.15
N ARG A 128 -4.54 -29.06 20.02
CA ARG A 128 -5.00 -30.04 19.00
C ARG A 128 -4.32 -29.84 17.66
#